data_962c56d5305455a732cc0ad48f8c9a73
#
_entry.id   962c56d5305455a732cc0ad48f8c9a73
#
_cell.length_a   1.000
_cell.length_b   1.000
_cell.length_c   1.000
_cell.angle_alpha   90.00
_cell.angle_beta   90.00
_cell.angle_gamma   90.00
#
_symmetry.space_group_name_H-M   'P 1'
#
loop_
_entity.id
_entity.type
_entity.pdbx_description
1 polymer ?
#
loop_
_entity_poly.entity_id
_entity_poly.type
_entity_poly.pdbx_seq_one_letter_code
_entity_poly.pdbx_strand_id
1 'polypeptide(L)'
;MDADTSGEWYTDRLQRINGRGWKRFVPDPYRWNLRRLKLGRTLDVGCGIGRCLAFVDGNGIGVDHNEKSVQVCRSRGLEAYTPDEFFGIDVGLFDSILLSHVLEHTSVGEGRELLTSYVRYLKPGGRILLITPQLAGQKSDPTHVRLLDTDALRSQIEELGGVGIKTRSFPLPRFAGGVFRYNESQAIGAIPGGVAKD
;
A
#
# COMPACT_ATOMS: atom_id res chain seq x y z
N MET A 1 -13.87 -7.92 20.16
CA MET A 1 -13.36 -8.75 19.05
C MET A 1 -12.33 -7.89 18.38
N ASP A 2 -11.07 -8.06 18.72
CA ASP A 2 -9.97 -7.25 18.21
C ASP A 2 -9.92 -7.42 16.69
N ALA A 3 -9.97 -6.31 15.98
CA ALA A 3 -10.00 -6.26 14.52
C ALA A 3 -8.56 -6.45 13.98
N ASP A 4 -7.97 -7.61 14.27
CA ASP A 4 -6.61 -7.97 13.94
C ASP A 4 -6.53 -8.48 12.48
N THR A 5 -5.69 -7.83 11.67
CA THR A 5 -5.42 -8.22 10.27
C THR A 5 -4.40 -9.36 10.15
N SER A 6 -3.81 -9.82 11.26
CA SER A 6 -2.85 -10.94 11.30
C SER A 6 -3.52 -12.31 11.16
N GLY A 7 -4.83 -12.40 11.40
CA GLY A 7 -5.58 -13.65 11.40
C GLY A 7 -5.75 -14.25 9.99
N GLU A 8 -5.78 -15.59 9.90
CA GLU A 8 -6.01 -16.33 8.64
C GLU A 8 -7.32 -15.95 7.94
N TRP A 9 -8.36 -15.58 8.70
CA TRP A 9 -9.65 -15.14 8.17
C TRP A 9 -9.53 -13.91 7.26
N TYR A 10 -8.55 -13.04 7.53
CA TYR A 10 -8.31 -11.84 6.74
C TYR A 10 -7.78 -12.20 5.34
N THR A 11 -6.83 -13.12 5.26
CA THR A 11 -6.31 -13.65 3.98
C THR A 11 -7.42 -14.34 3.17
N ASP A 12 -8.26 -15.15 3.80
CA ASP A 12 -9.39 -15.83 3.14
C ASP A 12 -10.41 -14.80 2.60
N ARG A 13 -10.67 -13.74 3.36
CA ARG A 13 -11.50 -12.61 2.92
C ARG A 13 -10.93 -11.94 1.67
N LEU A 14 -9.63 -11.65 1.65
CA LEU A 14 -8.95 -11.04 0.50
C LEU A 14 -9.05 -11.94 -0.75
N GLN A 15 -8.90 -13.26 -0.59
CA GLN A 15 -9.03 -14.21 -1.69
C GLN A 15 -10.46 -14.22 -2.26
N ARG A 16 -11.50 -14.22 -1.41
CA ARG A 16 -12.92 -14.19 -1.85
C ARG A 16 -13.25 -12.92 -2.63
N ILE A 17 -12.73 -11.76 -2.20
CA ILE A 17 -12.96 -10.47 -2.88
C ILE A 17 -12.30 -10.45 -4.26
N ASN A 18 -11.11 -11.04 -4.41
CA ASN A 18 -10.38 -11.09 -5.67
C ASN A 18 -10.88 -12.19 -6.63
N GLY A 19 -11.50 -13.26 -6.13
CA GLY A 19 -11.93 -14.44 -6.89
C GLY A 19 -13.19 -14.28 -7.75
N ARG A 20 -13.82 -13.11 -7.83
CA ARG A 20 -15.03 -12.90 -8.65
C ARG A 20 -14.69 -12.83 -10.13
N GLY A 21 -14.91 -13.94 -10.85
CA GLY A 21 -14.47 -14.18 -12.24
C GLY A 21 -14.94 -13.18 -13.30
N TRP A 22 -16.06 -12.43 -13.10
CA TRP A 22 -16.54 -11.43 -14.05
C TRP A 22 -15.62 -10.19 -14.16
N LYS A 23 -14.80 -9.91 -13.12
CA LYS A 23 -13.81 -8.84 -13.12
C LYS A 23 -12.69 -9.06 -14.15
N ARG A 24 -12.57 -10.25 -14.72
CA ARG A 24 -11.55 -10.60 -15.72
C ARG A 24 -11.77 -9.90 -17.07
N PHE A 25 -13.01 -9.47 -17.34
CA PHE A 25 -13.40 -8.84 -18.63
C PHE A 25 -13.53 -7.31 -18.53
N VAL A 26 -13.44 -6.73 -17.34
CA VAL A 26 -13.50 -5.28 -17.15
C VAL A 26 -12.10 -4.77 -16.84
N PRO A 27 -11.61 -3.74 -17.55
CA PRO A 27 -10.33 -3.11 -17.22
C PRO A 27 -10.32 -2.69 -15.74
N ASP A 28 -9.33 -3.18 -14.98
CA ASP A 28 -9.19 -2.80 -13.58
C ASP A 28 -8.59 -1.38 -13.53
N PRO A 29 -9.35 -0.36 -13.10
CA PRO A 29 -8.87 1.01 -13.06
C PRO A 29 -7.64 1.18 -12.14
N TYR A 30 -7.55 0.36 -11.07
CA TYR A 30 -6.43 0.40 -10.13
C TYR A 30 -5.14 -0.09 -10.77
N ARG A 31 -5.22 -1.18 -11.56
CA ARG A 31 -4.08 -1.67 -12.36
C ARG A 31 -3.58 -0.62 -13.34
N TRP A 32 -4.50 -0.01 -14.09
CA TRP A 32 -4.16 1.08 -15.01
C TRP A 32 -3.52 2.26 -14.27
N ASN A 33 -4.06 2.61 -13.10
CA ASN A 33 -3.55 3.67 -12.27
C ASN A 33 -2.11 3.43 -11.82
N LEU A 34 -1.81 2.26 -11.25
CA LEU A 34 -0.46 1.93 -10.77
C LEU A 34 0.55 1.88 -11.93
N ARG A 35 0.18 1.26 -13.06
CA ARG A 35 1.03 1.22 -14.25
C ARG A 35 1.36 2.61 -14.80
N ARG A 36 0.38 3.51 -14.83
CA ARG A 36 0.57 4.89 -15.29
C ARG A 36 1.57 5.66 -14.42
N LEU A 37 1.66 5.35 -13.15
CA LEU A 37 2.57 6.03 -12.22
C LEU A 37 4.04 5.67 -12.44
N LYS A 38 4.33 4.59 -13.21
CA LYS A 38 5.69 4.14 -13.54
C LYS A 38 6.57 4.08 -12.28
N LEU A 39 6.15 3.24 -11.34
CA LEU A 39 6.75 3.18 -10.00
C LEU A 39 8.17 2.61 -9.99
N GLY A 40 8.61 1.93 -11.06
CA GLY A 40 9.92 1.26 -11.12
C GLY A 40 9.95 0.04 -10.20
N ARG A 41 11.11 -0.29 -9.65
CA ARG A 41 11.25 -1.35 -8.65
C ARG A 41 10.58 -0.92 -7.35
N THR A 42 9.53 -1.62 -6.97
CA THR A 42 8.59 -1.19 -5.92
C THR A 42 8.67 -2.09 -4.69
N LEU A 43 8.73 -1.49 -3.51
CA LEU A 43 8.48 -2.16 -2.23
C LEU A 43 7.02 -1.95 -1.85
N ASP A 44 6.23 -3.03 -1.83
CA ASP A 44 4.80 -3.01 -1.47
C ASP A 44 4.65 -3.42 0.00
N VAL A 45 4.51 -2.44 0.90
CA VAL A 45 4.40 -2.64 2.34
C VAL A 45 2.95 -2.84 2.73
N GLY A 46 2.64 -3.97 3.37
CA GLY A 46 1.28 -4.45 3.59
C GLY A 46 0.70 -5.02 2.28
N CYS A 47 1.48 -5.83 1.56
CA CYS A 47 1.13 -6.31 0.22
C CYS A 47 -0.09 -7.25 0.19
N GLY A 48 -0.57 -7.74 1.33
CA GLY A 48 -1.62 -8.74 1.42
C GLY A 48 -1.30 -9.95 0.54
N ILE A 49 -2.25 -10.34 -0.28
CA ILE A 49 -2.08 -11.45 -1.24
C ILE A 49 -1.44 -11.04 -2.57
N GLY A 50 -0.73 -9.91 -2.63
CA GLY A 50 0.09 -9.47 -3.77
C GLY A 50 -0.68 -8.85 -4.93
N ARG A 51 -1.85 -8.22 -4.67
CA ARG A 51 -2.63 -7.59 -5.75
C ARG A 51 -1.88 -6.45 -6.42
N CYS A 52 -1.32 -5.53 -5.63
CA CYS A 52 -0.57 -4.39 -6.15
C CYS A 52 0.75 -4.82 -6.78
N LEU A 53 1.46 -5.79 -6.21
CA LEU A 53 2.66 -6.40 -6.80
C LEU A 53 2.40 -6.93 -8.22
N ALA A 54 1.30 -7.65 -8.43
CA ALA A 54 0.91 -8.13 -9.76
C ALA A 54 0.60 -6.98 -10.74
N PHE A 55 0.24 -5.79 -10.23
CA PHE A 55 -0.05 -4.61 -11.06
C PHE A 55 1.19 -3.82 -11.46
N VAL A 56 2.26 -3.91 -10.69
CA VAL A 56 3.58 -3.31 -11.03
C VAL A 56 4.47 -4.27 -11.84
N ASP A 57 3.84 -5.21 -12.54
CA ASP A 57 4.47 -6.15 -13.48
C ASP A 57 5.52 -7.07 -12.84
N GLY A 58 5.35 -7.40 -11.54
CA GLY A 58 6.27 -8.25 -10.79
C GLY A 58 7.64 -7.62 -10.50
N ASN A 59 7.83 -6.35 -10.84
CA ASN A 59 9.08 -5.64 -10.55
C ASN A 59 9.03 -5.04 -9.13
N GLY A 60 8.99 -5.90 -8.14
CA GLY A 60 8.92 -5.46 -6.75
C GLY A 60 8.96 -6.59 -5.75
N ILE A 61 9.07 -6.22 -4.49
CA ILE A 61 9.03 -7.09 -3.32
C ILE A 61 7.85 -6.66 -2.45
N GLY A 62 7.08 -7.65 -1.96
CA GLY A 62 6.03 -7.44 -0.98
C GLY A 62 6.52 -7.71 0.44
N VAL A 63 5.98 -6.96 1.39
CA VAL A 63 6.13 -7.27 2.81
C VAL A 63 4.76 -7.28 3.45
N ASP A 64 4.45 -8.34 4.21
CA ASP A 64 3.20 -8.42 4.97
C ASP A 64 3.43 -9.17 6.28
N HIS A 65 2.82 -8.68 7.36
CA HIS A 65 2.92 -9.30 8.67
C HIS A 65 2.15 -10.63 8.77
N ASN A 66 1.20 -10.85 7.86
CA ASN A 66 0.42 -12.07 7.80
C ASN A 66 1.16 -13.12 6.94
N GLU A 67 1.74 -14.12 7.61
CA GLU A 67 2.52 -15.18 6.97
C GLU A 67 1.73 -15.94 5.88
N LYS A 68 0.43 -16.20 6.11
CA LYS A 68 -0.44 -16.83 5.11
C LYS A 68 -0.59 -15.99 3.85
N SER A 69 -0.66 -14.66 3.98
CA SER A 69 -0.67 -13.73 2.85
C SER A 69 0.63 -13.80 2.06
N VAL A 70 1.77 -13.84 2.75
CA VAL A 70 3.10 -14.02 2.14
C VAL A 70 3.18 -15.35 1.38
N GLN A 71 2.72 -16.46 1.97
CA GLN A 71 2.68 -17.76 1.29
C GLN A 71 1.80 -17.74 0.04
N VAL A 72 0.66 -17.04 0.07
CA VAL A 72 -0.20 -16.84 -1.12
C VAL A 72 0.52 -16.05 -2.21
N CYS A 73 1.27 -15.00 -1.86
CA CYS A 73 2.12 -14.28 -2.83
C CYS A 73 3.13 -15.21 -3.49
N ARG A 74 3.88 -15.96 -2.69
CA ARG A 74 4.90 -16.92 -3.15
C ARG A 74 4.31 -18.00 -4.06
N SER A 75 3.13 -18.53 -3.72
CA SER A 75 2.42 -19.52 -4.56
C SER A 75 1.99 -18.98 -5.92
N ARG A 76 1.92 -17.65 -6.07
CA ARG A 76 1.63 -16.94 -7.33
C ARG A 76 2.88 -16.51 -8.10
N GLY A 77 4.07 -16.90 -7.62
CA GLY A 77 5.36 -16.51 -8.22
C GLY A 77 5.75 -15.05 -7.91
N LEU A 78 5.14 -14.43 -6.89
CA LEU A 78 5.52 -13.10 -6.43
C LEU A 78 6.54 -13.21 -5.30
N GLU A 79 7.52 -12.31 -5.29
CA GLU A 79 8.49 -12.21 -4.22
C GLU A 79 7.89 -11.45 -3.05
N ALA A 80 7.78 -12.12 -1.88
CA ALA A 80 7.21 -11.53 -0.69
C ALA A 80 7.82 -12.14 0.58
N TYR A 81 7.88 -11.34 1.65
CA TYR A 81 8.52 -11.67 2.91
C TYR A 81 7.66 -11.21 4.11
N THR A 82 7.85 -11.86 5.26
CA THR A 82 7.44 -11.26 6.53
C THR A 82 8.39 -10.12 6.90
N PRO A 83 8.02 -9.20 7.81
CA PRO A 83 8.94 -8.15 8.27
C PRO A 83 10.28 -8.70 8.76
N ASP A 84 10.26 -9.76 9.58
CA ASP A 84 11.47 -10.37 10.14
C ASP A 84 12.39 -10.93 9.05
N GLU A 85 11.82 -11.64 8.07
CA GLU A 85 12.57 -12.12 6.91
C GLU A 85 13.14 -10.95 6.08
N PHE A 86 12.33 -9.92 5.80
CA PHE A 86 12.72 -8.78 4.99
C PHE A 86 13.87 -7.99 5.60
N PHE A 87 13.82 -7.73 6.90
CA PHE A 87 14.89 -7.00 7.59
C PHE A 87 16.17 -7.83 7.77
N GLY A 88 16.09 -9.16 7.63
CA GLY A 88 17.22 -10.08 7.72
C GLY A 88 18.00 -10.28 6.42
N ILE A 89 17.56 -9.72 5.29
CA ILE A 89 18.18 -9.92 3.97
C ILE A 89 18.58 -8.60 3.32
N ASP A 90 19.58 -8.64 2.43
CA ASP A 90 19.92 -7.48 1.60
C ASP A 90 19.11 -7.48 0.30
N VAL A 91 18.09 -6.65 0.27
CA VAL A 91 17.21 -6.48 -0.88
C VAL A 91 17.60 -5.30 -1.77
N GLY A 92 18.63 -4.52 -1.41
CA GLY A 92 18.99 -3.30 -2.12
C GLY A 92 17.94 -2.19 -2.00
N LEU A 93 18.01 -1.18 -2.87
CA LEU A 93 17.14 0.00 -2.84
C LEU A 93 16.05 -0.06 -3.91
N PHE A 94 14.94 0.63 -3.63
CA PHE A 94 13.75 0.68 -4.47
C PHE A 94 13.56 2.07 -5.10
N ASP A 95 12.95 2.11 -6.27
CA ASP A 95 12.55 3.36 -6.94
C ASP A 95 11.29 3.95 -6.29
N SER A 96 10.47 3.08 -5.68
CA SER A 96 9.28 3.51 -4.94
C SER A 96 8.90 2.57 -3.81
N ILE A 97 8.21 3.14 -2.81
CA ILE A 97 7.49 2.42 -1.76
C ILE A 97 6.00 2.67 -1.94
N LEU A 98 5.21 1.61 -1.88
CA LEU A 98 3.76 1.63 -1.93
C LEU A 98 3.20 1.15 -0.59
N LEU A 99 2.28 1.92 -0.01
CA LEU A 99 1.38 1.48 1.06
C LEU A 99 -0.05 1.65 0.56
N SER A 100 -0.71 0.53 0.30
CA SER A 100 -2.08 0.52 -0.24
C SER A 100 -3.00 -0.20 0.73
N HIS A 101 -3.91 0.55 1.35
CA HIS A 101 -4.84 0.04 2.37
C HIS A 101 -4.14 -0.55 3.60
N VAL A 102 -3.20 0.21 4.17
CA VAL A 102 -2.41 -0.16 5.35
C VAL A 102 -2.60 0.86 6.48
N LEU A 103 -2.41 2.13 6.19
CA LEU A 103 -2.35 3.18 7.22
C LEU A 103 -3.67 3.39 7.96
N GLU A 104 -4.80 3.07 7.35
CA GLU A 104 -6.11 3.11 7.99
C GLU A 104 -6.29 2.08 9.11
N HIS A 105 -5.46 1.05 9.14
CA HIS A 105 -5.45 0.00 10.18
C HIS A 105 -4.50 0.32 11.33
N THR A 106 -3.74 1.41 11.26
CA THR A 106 -2.71 1.78 12.24
C THR A 106 -3.12 3.02 13.03
N SER A 107 -2.67 3.15 14.27
CA SER A 107 -2.65 4.43 14.98
C SER A 107 -1.69 5.42 14.30
N VAL A 108 -1.71 6.68 14.74
CA VAL A 108 -0.79 7.71 14.20
C VAL A 108 0.67 7.34 14.44
N GLY A 109 0.98 6.86 15.66
CA GLY A 109 2.35 6.45 16.04
C GLY A 109 2.84 5.27 15.24
N GLU A 110 2.04 4.18 15.18
CA GLU A 110 2.39 2.98 14.42
C GLU A 110 2.57 3.25 12.93
N GLY A 111 1.70 4.08 12.33
CA GLY A 111 1.83 4.47 10.92
C GLY A 111 3.12 5.26 10.64
N ARG A 112 3.53 6.14 11.57
CA ARG A 112 4.81 6.86 11.48
C ARG A 112 6.00 5.91 11.58
N GLU A 113 6.00 5.01 12.56
CA GLU A 113 7.06 4.01 12.75
C GLU A 113 7.18 3.11 11.51
N LEU A 114 6.04 2.65 10.98
CA LEU A 114 5.99 1.85 9.77
C LEU A 114 6.65 2.59 8.60
N LEU A 115 6.24 3.81 8.31
CA LEU A 115 6.80 4.62 7.23
C LEU A 115 8.31 4.85 7.42
N THR A 116 8.75 5.20 8.63
CA THR A 116 10.16 5.45 8.96
C THR A 116 11.01 4.19 8.79
N SER A 117 10.48 3.01 9.15
CA SER A 117 11.20 1.74 9.04
C SER A 117 11.51 1.35 7.60
N TYR A 118 10.64 1.72 6.65
CA TYR A 118 10.79 1.34 5.26
C TYR A 118 11.37 2.44 4.36
N VAL A 119 11.24 3.73 4.70
CA VAL A 119 11.72 4.83 3.86
C VAL A 119 13.23 4.75 3.56
N ARG A 120 14.02 4.17 4.45
CA ARG A 120 15.46 3.93 4.27
C ARG A 120 15.83 2.99 3.12
N TYR A 121 14.85 2.25 2.59
CA TYR A 121 15.04 1.40 1.41
C TYR A 121 14.75 2.14 0.10
N LEU A 122 14.40 3.42 0.14
CA LEU A 122 14.28 4.24 -1.06
C LEU A 122 15.65 4.69 -1.58
N LYS A 123 15.79 4.66 -2.89
CA LYS A 123 16.87 5.38 -3.58
C LYS A 123 16.73 6.89 -3.32
N PRO A 124 17.83 7.66 -3.34
CA PRO A 124 17.74 9.11 -3.37
C PRO A 124 16.81 9.58 -4.50
N GLY A 125 15.84 10.42 -4.17
CA GLY A 125 14.78 10.84 -5.11
C GLY A 125 13.70 9.79 -5.40
N GLY A 126 13.74 8.64 -4.74
CA GLY A 126 12.69 7.63 -4.80
C GLY A 126 11.35 8.16 -4.27
N ARG A 127 10.25 7.51 -4.64
CA ARG A 127 8.90 8.01 -4.38
C ARG A 127 8.14 7.16 -3.38
N ILE A 128 7.32 7.81 -2.56
CA ILE A 128 6.33 7.13 -1.71
C ILE A 128 4.95 7.36 -2.32
N LEU A 129 4.17 6.27 -2.47
CA LEU A 129 2.76 6.30 -2.84
C LEU A 129 1.93 5.74 -1.69
N LEU A 130 1.06 6.56 -1.14
CA LEU A 130 0.10 6.20 -0.09
C LEU A 130 -1.31 6.16 -0.70
N ILE A 131 -2.06 5.10 -0.41
CA ILE A 131 -3.44 4.90 -0.86
C ILE A 131 -4.28 4.44 0.32
N THR A 132 -5.39 5.13 0.58
CA THR A 132 -6.34 4.78 1.64
C THR A 132 -7.78 4.89 1.14
N PRO A 133 -8.75 4.17 1.75
CA PRO A 133 -10.15 4.28 1.38
C PRO A 133 -10.70 5.65 1.79
N GLN A 134 -11.66 6.15 1.03
CA GLN A 134 -12.48 7.29 1.45
C GLN A 134 -13.64 6.84 2.36
N LEU A 135 -14.48 7.77 2.79
CA LEU A 135 -15.47 7.60 3.86
C LEU A 135 -16.34 6.34 3.72
N ALA A 136 -16.88 6.06 2.53
CA ALA A 136 -17.71 4.88 2.31
C ALA A 136 -16.91 3.58 2.41
N GLY A 137 -15.65 3.57 1.94
CA GLY A 137 -14.72 2.46 2.08
C GLY A 137 -14.29 2.28 3.54
N GLN A 138 -13.95 3.37 4.23
CA GLN A 138 -13.60 3.37 5.65
C GLN A 138 -14.69 2.70 6.51
N LYS A 139 -15.94 3.06 6.32
CA LYS A 139 -17.09 2.49 7.06
C LYS A 139 -17.40 1.03 6.71
N SER A 140 -16.88 0.51 5.61
CA SER A 140 -17.18 -0.85 5.14
C SER A 140 -16.33 -1.94 5.80
N ASP A 141 -15.31 -1.56 6.57
CA ASP A 141 -14.40 -2.47 7.24
C ASP A 141 -14.23 -2.07 8.71
N PRO A 142 -14.59 -2.96 9.67
CA PRO A 142 -14.47 -2.66 11.10
C PRO A 142 -13.02 -2.60 11.60
N THR A 143 -12.05 -3.04 10.80
CA THR A 143 -10.62 -2.97 11.14
C THR A 143 -10.00 -1.61 10.84
N HIS A 144 -10.73 -0.71 10.17
CA HIS A 144 -10.28 0.64 9.91
C HIS A 144 -10.42 1.53 11.15
N VAL A 145 -9.32 1.92 11.74
CA VAL A 145 -9.29 2.71 12.99
C VAL A 145 -9.28 4.22 12.74
N ARG A 146 -8.87 4.67 11.53
CA ARG A 146 -8.85 6.09 11.19
C ARG A 146 -9.11 6.37 9.72
N LEU A 147 -9.77 7.50 9.45
CA LEU A 147 -9.95 8.03 8.11
C LEU A 147 -8.75 8.92 7.75
N LEU A 148 -8.10 8.60 6.63
CA LEU A 148 -6.99 9.39 6.07
C LEU A 148 -7.43 9.97 4.73
N ASP A 149 -7.63 11.26 4.68
CA ASP A 149 -7.91 11.98 3.45
C ASP A 149 -6.61 12.41 2.73
N THR A 150 -6.75 13.07 1.60
CA THR A 150 -5.61 13.52 0.80
C THR A 150 -4.67 14.46 1.55
N ASP A 151 -5.17 15.26 2.48
CA ASP A 151 -4.37 16.22 3.23
C ASP A 151 -3.58 15.51 4.35
N ALA A 152 -4.22 14.54 5.02
CA ALA A 152 -3.55 13.67 5.98
C ALA A 152 -2.44 12.84 5.32
N LEU A 153 -2.69 12.28 4.13
CA LEU A 153 -1.66 11.55 3.39
C LEU A 153 -0.50 12.45 2.93
N ARG A 154 -0.79 13.69 2.52
CA ARG A 154 0.22 14.69 2.21
C ARG A 154 1.12 14.93 3.42
N SER A 155 0.54 15.22 4.59
CA SER A 155 1.28 15.48 5.82
C SER A 155 2.20 14.32 6.20
N GLN A 156 1.76 13.06 6.02
CA GLN A 156 2.61 11.89 6.27
C GLN A 156 3.88 11.88 5.40
N ILE A 157 3.76 12.28 4.12
CA ILE A 157 4.92 12.34 3.21
C ILE A 157 5.80 13.57 3.54
N GLU A 158 5.20 14.71 3.92
CA GLU A 158 5.93 15.92 4.35
C GLU A 158 6.76 15.66 5.61
N GLU A 159 6.22 14.93 6.58
CA GLU A 159 6.92 14.53 7.80
C GLU A 159 8.18 13.67 7.54
N LEU A 160 8.22 12.95 6.41
CA LEU A 160 9.38 12.19 5.95
C LEU A 160 10.37 13.04 5.11
N GLY A 161 10.15 14.35 5.02
CA GLY A 161 10.94 15.26 4.18
C GLY A 161 10.58 15.18 2.70
N GLY A 162 9.41 14.65 2.36
CA GLY A 162 8.96 14.49 0.99
C GLY A 162 8.64 15.81 0.30
N VAL A 163 8.91 15.87 -1.00
CA VAL A 163 8.71 17.06 -1.86
C VAL A 163 7.92 16.70 -3.11
N GLY A 164 7.40 17.74 -3.81
CA GLY A 164 6.66 17.55 -5.06
C GLY A 164 5.40 16.74 -4.93
N ILE A 165 4.76 16.77 -3.76
CA ILE A 165 3.65 15.90 -3.39
C ILE A 165 2.41 16.24 -4.20
N LYS A 166 1.87 15.23 -4.89
CA LYS A 166 0.62 15.29 -5.62
C LYS A 166 -0.42 14.43 -4.93
N THR A 167 -1.60 14.98 -4.73
CA THR A 167 -2.74 14.27 -4.13
C THR A 167 -3.91 14.18 -5.10
N ARG A 168 -4.71 13.15 -4.97
CA ARG A 168 -5.92 12.98 -5.78
C ARG A 168 -6.90 12.02 -5.14
N SER A 169 -8.14 12.11 -5.58
CA SER A 169 -9.18 11.08 -5.41
C SER A 169 -9.19 10.16 -6.64
N PHE A 170 -9.41 8.86 -6.44
CA PHE A 170 -9.42 7.87 -7.52
C PHE A 170 -10.37 6.71 -7.18
N PRO A 171 -11.10 6.10 -8.13
CA PRO A 171 -11.18 6.48 -9.56
C PRO A 171 -12.08 7.68 -9.84
N LEU A 172 -12.92 8.08 -8.89
CA LEU A 172 -13.89 9.17 -9.02
C LEU A 172 -13.46 10.42 -8.23
N PRO A 173 -14.04 11.60 -8.50
CA PRO A 173 -13.82 12.81 -7.71
C PRO A 173 -14.15 12.62 -6.23
N ARG A 174 -13.57 13.44 -5.34
CA ARG A 174 -13.64 13.32 -3.87
C ARG A 174 -15.07 13.22 -3.33
N PHE A 175 -16.03 13.94 -3.91
CA PHE A 175 -17.43 13.91 -3.45
C PHE A 175 -18.07 12.51 -3.56
N ALA A 176 -17.61 11.68 -4.50
CA ALA A 176 -18.11 10.31 -4.66
C ALA A 176 -17.68 9.38 -3.53
N GLY A 177 -16.62 9.74 -2.79
CA GLY A 177 -16.09 8.93 -1.68
C GLY A 177 -17.02 8.79 -0.48
N GLY A 178 -18.09 9.61 -0.43
CA GLY A 178 -19.15 9.47 0.58
C GLY A 178 -20.09 8.28 0.33
N VAL A 179 -20.21 7.84 -0.93
CA VAL A 179 -21.17 6.81 -1.36
C VAL A 179 -20.53 5.64 -2.10
N PHE A 180 -19.44 5.88 -2.82
CA PHE A 180 -18.73 4.85 -3.57
C PHE A 180 -17.59 4.25 -2.76
N ARG A 181 -17.81 3.07 -2.19
CA ARG A 181 -16.87 2.39 -1.28
C ARG A 181 -15.48 2.09 -1.83
N TYR A 182 -15.33 2.07 -3.15
CA TYR A 182 -14.06 1.80 -3.81
C TYR A 182 -13.32 3.09 -4.22
N ASN A 183 -13.79 4.26 -3.77
CA ASN A 183 -13.05 5.50 -3.98
C ASN A 183 -11.94 5.65 -2.95
N GLU A 184 -10.78 6.11 -3.41
CA GLU A 184 -9.55 6.18 -2.63
C GLU A 184 -9.00 7.60 -2.58
N SER A 185 -8.35 7.93 -1.47
CA SER A 185 -7.43 9.06 -1.34
C SER A 185 -6.03 8.56 -1.69
N GLN A 186 -5.32 9.30 -2.53
CA GLN A 186 -3.96 8.96 -2.95
C GLN A 186 -3.04 10.16 -2.80
N ALA A 187 -1.81 9.93 -2.30
CA ALA A 187 -0.73 10.91 -2.28
C ALA A 187 0.57 10.25 -2.77
N ILE A 188 1.30 10.95 -3.62
CA ILE A 188 2.63 10.54 -4.11
C ILE A 188 3.60 11.70 -4.00
N GLY A 189 4.79 11.47 -3.44
CA GLY A 189 5.85 12.46 -3.31
C GLY A 189 7.22 11.82 -3.43
N ALA A 190 8.25 12.61 -3.71
CA ALA A 190 9.64 12.16 -3.77
C ALA A 190 10.36 12.44 -2.44
N ILE A 191 11.26 11.56 -2.04
CA ILE A 191 12.16 11.74 -0.88
C ILE A 191 13.54 12.13 -1.43
N PRO A 192 13.97 13.41 -1.32
CA PRO A 192 15.18 13.92 -1.98
C PRO A 192 16.48 13.26 -1.50
N GLY A 193 16.61 13.08 -0.18
CA GLY A 193 17.75 12.39 0.42
C GLY A 193 17.33 10.98 0.76
N GLY A 194 17.90 9.95 0.15
CA GLY A 194 17.76 8.62 0.72
C GLY A 194 18.21 8.69 2.20
N VAL A 195 17.44 8.10 3.11
CA VAL A 195 17.89 8.01 4.51
C VAL A 195 19.15 7.15 4.53
N ALA A 196 20.27 7.72 5.00
CA ALA A 196 21.52 6.97 5.10
C ALA A 196 21.28 5.68 5.89
N LYS A 197 21.79 4.58 5.36
CA LYS A 197 21.93 3.34 6.15
C LYS A 197 23.06 3.63 7.15
N ASP A 198 22.72 3.91 8.41
CA ASP A 198 23.67 3.82 9.51
C ASP A 198 23.96 2.35 9.81
#